data_6bee76f6c812d6ea448c86bbd9b3af70
#
_entry.id   6bee76f6c812d6ea448c86bbd9b3af70
#
_cell.length_a   1.000
_cell.length_b   1.000
_cell.length_c   1.000
_cell.angle_alpha   90.00
_cell.angle_beta   90.00
_cell.angle_gamma   90.00
#
_symmetry.space_group_name_H-M   'P 1'
#
loop_
_entity.id
_entity.type
_entity.pdbx_description
1 polymer ?
#
loop_
_entity_poly.entity_id
_entity_poly.type
_entity_poly.pdbx_seq_one_letter_code
_entity_poly.pdbx_strand_id
1 'polypeptide(L)'
;MWPILLITLGTAIGGVVGTTIKQPIEQPEKQFRLPLGQISSSVASLPVTIKPQEVLKFRNIVHQAYDYSCGSAALVTVINSYLGIDVSEKDAMEGMMAHGEREKIVARRGFSLLDMKRYLATLGAEGNGFRGTIADLEELKVPAIVPIDYAGFKHFVVFRGIRDGKIFVAD
;
A
#
# COMPACT_ATOMS: atom_id res chain seq x y z
N MET A 1 30.50 -59.07 -13.52
CA MET A 1 31.04 -57.69 -13.49
C MET A 1 29.90 -56.74 -13.80
N TRP A 2 29.32 -56.15 -12.79
CA TRP A 2 28.22 -55.17 -12.95
C TRP A 2 28.83 -53.75 -12.88
N PRO A 3 28.55 -52.83 -13.77
CA PRO A 3 29.00 -51.47 -13.62
C PRO A 3 28.08 -50.72 -12.65
N ILE A 4 28.67 -50.10 -11.67
CA ILE A 4 28.04 -49.22 -10.70
C ILE A 4 27.74 -47.88 -11.40
N LEU A 5 26.44 -47.56 -11.55
CA LEU A 5 25.99 -46.29 -12.09
C LEU A 5 26.03 -45.24 -10.98
N LEU A 6 27.03 -44.35 -10.99
CA LEU A 6 27.09 -43.19 -10.10
C LEU A 6 26.13 -42.11 -10.62
N ILE A 7 24.96 -41.99 -9.96
CA ILE A 7 24.08 -40.85 -10.17
C ILE A 7 24.60 -39.69 -9.34
N THR A 8 25.24 -38.72 -10.00
CA THR A 8 25.52 -37.43 -9.37
C THR A 8 24.25 -36.63 -9.25
N LEU A 9 23.76 -36.53 -8.03
CA LEU A 9 22.62 -35.64 -7.69
C LEU A 9 23.12 -34.20 -7.76
N GLY A 10 22.89 -33.53 -8.90
CA GLY A 10 23.11 -32.10 -9.04
C GLY A 10 22.11 -31.36 -8.19
N THR A 11 22.56 -30.82 -7.06
CA THR A 11 21.78 -29.85 -6.29
C THR A 11 21.71 -28.56 -7.09
N ALA A 12 20.63 -28.36 -7.86
CA ALA A 12 20.28 -27.06 -8.39
C ALA A 12 19.90 -26.17 -7.20
N ILE A 13 20.84 -25.35 -6.76
CA ILE A 13 20.54 -24.22 -5.86
C ILE A 13 19.78 -23.21 -6.73
N GLY A 14 18.48 -23.40 -6.86
CA GLY A 14 17.57 -22.39 -7.32
C GLY A 14 17.58 -21.27 -6.30
N GLY A 15 18.28 -20.18 -6.60
CA GLY A 15 18.17 -18.95 -5.86
C GLY A 15 16.75 -18.47 -5.93
N VAL A 16 15.98 -18.75 -4.90
CA VAL A 16 14.71 -18.07 -4.65
C VAL A 16 15.10 -16.62 -4.38
N VAL A 17 14.93 -15.76 -5.38
CA VAL A 17 14.88 -14.31 -5.16
C VAL A 17 13.67 -14.09 -4.30
N GLY A 18 13.87 -14.09 -2.99
CA GLY A 18 12.82 -13.90 -2.02
C GLY A 18 12.27 -12.50 -2.16
N THR A 19 11.12 -12.36 -2.82
CA THR A 19 10.26 -11.21 -2.62
C THR A 19 9.83 -11.29 -1.16
N THR A 20 10.42 -10.44 -0.33
CA THR A 20 10.03 -10.36 1.08
C THR A 20 8.62 -9.77 1.13
N ILE A 21 7.62 -10.63 1.22
CA ILE A 21 6.23 -10.21 1.47
C ILE A 21 6.22 -9.67 2.89
N LYS A 22 6.11 -8.36 3.02
CA LYS A 22 5.83 -7.74 4.31
C LYS A 22 4.40 -8.10 4.69
N GLN A 23 4.25 -9.10 5.55
CA GLN A 23 2.92 -9.40 6.08
C GLN A 23 2.40 -8.19 6.86
N PRO A 24 1.11 -7.83 6.70
CA PRO A 24 0.48 -6.82 7.54
C PRO A 24 0.67 -7.21 9.00
N ILE A 25 1.08 -6.28 9.84
CA ILE A 25 1.18 -6.49 11.27
C ILE A 25 -0.24 -6.57 11.81
N GLU A 26 -0.83 -7.77 11.78
CA GLU A 26 -2.07 -8.06 12.48
C GLU A 26 -1.78 -8.10 13.99
N GLN A 27 -1.83 -6.94 14.62
CA GLN A 27 -1.89 -6.89 16.07
C GLN A 27 -3.33 -7.11 16.51
N PRO A 28 -3.61 -8.15 17.30
CA PRO A 28 -4.97 -8.43 17.74
C PRO A 28 -5.51 -7.26 18.58
N GLU A 29 -6.76 -6.89 18.35
CA GLU A 29 -7.46 -5.92 19.17
C GLU A 29 -7.44 -6.40 20.63
N LYS A 30 -6.88 -5.58 21.52
CA LYS A 30 -6.86 -5.90 22.96
C LYS A 30 -8.14 -5.39 23.60
N GLN A 31 -8.96 -6.30 24.09
CA GLN A 31 -10.10 -5.98 24.92
C GLN A 31 -9.68 -5.98 26.39
N PHE A 32 -9.99 -4.92 27.09
CA PHE A 32 -9.85 -4.89 28.55
C PHE A 32 -11.10 -4.25 29.17
N ARG A 33 -11.34 -4.59 30.44
CA ARG A 33 -12.47 -4.06 31.19
C ARG A 33 -12.01 -2.93 32.08
N LEU A 34 -12.58 -1.75 31.92
CA LEU A 34 -12.36 -0.64 32.83
C LEU A 34 -13.22 -0.86 34.09
N PRO A 35 -12.64 -0.99 35.30
CA PRO A 35 -13.38 -1.03 36.52
C PRO A 35 -13.95 0.36 36.82
N LEU A 36 -15.26 0.52 36.72
CA LEU A 36 -15.96 1.77 37.05
C LEU A 36 -16.32 1.88 38.54
N GLY A 37 -15.80 0.96 39.38
CA GLY A 37 -16.18 0.80 40.76
C GLY A 37 -15.94 1.98 41.70
N GLN A 38 -15.33 3.09 41.22
CA GLN A 38 -15.16 4.32 42.02
C GLN A 38 -16.15 5.44 41.64
N ILE A 39 -16.93 5.25 40.58
CA ILE A 39 -17.84 6.30 40.08
C ILE A 39 -19.32 5.93 40.32
N SER A 40 -19.60 4.66 40.54
CA SER A 40 -20.99 4.19 40.81
C SER A 40 -20.95 2.95 41.67
N SER A 41 -21.86 2.86 42.63
CA SER A 41 -22.04 1.69 43.51
C SER A 41 -22.56 0.44 42.81
N SER A 42 -22.77 0.47 41.51
CA SER A 42 -23.06 -0.68 40.68
C SER A 42 -21.81 -1.11 39.96
N VAL A 43 -21.44 -2.39 40.12
CA VAL A 43 -20.27 -3.02 39.49
C VAL A 43 -20.51 -3.16 38.00
N ALA A 44 -20.45 -2.07 37.28
CA ALA A 44 -20.48 -2.09 35.82
C ALA A 44 -19.02 -1.98 35.31
N SER A 45 -18.53 -3.02 34.67
CA SER A 45 -17.30 -2.95 33.89
C SER A 45 -17.68 -2.78 32.43
N LEU A 46 -17.22 -1.69 31.81
CA LEU A 46 -17.39 -1.50 30.37
C LEU A 46 -16.26 -2.20 29.61
N PRO A 47 -16.58 -3.06 28.62
CA PRO A 47 -15.59 -3.57 27.72
C PRO A 47 -15.08 -2.43 26.81
N VAL A 48 -13.80 -2.15 26.84
CA VAL A 48 -13.16 -1.17 25.95
C VAL A 48 -12.24 -1.93 25.01
N THR A 49 -12.48 -1.76 23.72
CA THR A 49 -11.59 -2.30 22.69
C THR A 49 -10.58 -1.23 22.30
N ILE A 50 -9.31 -1.48 22.56
CA ILE A 50 -8.22 -0.61 22.13
C ILE A 50 -7.65 -1.16 20.82
N LYS A 51 -7.64 -0.31 19.82
CA LYS A 51 -6.90 -0.57 18.58
C LYS A 51 -5.48 -0.04 18.75
N PRO A 52 -4.46 -0.84 18.40
CA PRO A 52 -3.09 -0.35 18.38
C PRO A 52 -2.96 0.93 17.55
N GLN A 53 -2.09 1.84 17.99
CA GLN A 53 -1.88 3.11 17.29
C GLN A 53 -1.46 2.90 15.83
N GLU A 54 -0.70 1.85 15.55
CA GLU A 54 -0.30 1.46 14.20
C GLU A 54 -1.51 1.14 13.32
N VAL A 55 -2.49 0.39 13.82
CA VAL A 55 -3.73 0.10 13.09
C VAL A 55 -4.53 1.38 12.81
N LEU A 56 -4.52 2.34 13.75
CA LEU A 56 -5.17 3.63 13.56
C LEU A 56 -4.41 4.52 12.57
N LYS A 57 -3.09 4.47 12.57
CA LYS A 57 -2.22 5.23 11.65
C LYS A 57 -2.47 4.82 10.19
N PHE A 58 -2.64 3.53 9.93
CA PHE A 58 -2.87 2.99 8.58
C PHE A 58 -4.34 2.79 8.25
N ARG A 59 -5.25 3.34 9.05
CA ARG A 59 -6.66 3.33 8.74
C ARG A 59 -6.90 4.06 7.42
N ASN A 60 -7.53 3.41 6.46
CA ASN A 60 -7.76 3.91 5.10
C ASN A 60 -6.46 4.14 4.28
N ILE A 61 -5.42 3.37 4.57
CA ILE A 61 -4.19 3.32 3.78
C ILE A 61 -3.89 1.85 3.52
N VAL A 62 -3.60 1.52 2.27
CA VAL A 62 -3.13 0.18 1.93
C VAL A 62 -1.63 0.13 2.20
N HIS A 63 -1.26 -0.71 3.15
CA HIS A 63 0.15 -0.92 3.47
C HIS A 63 0.82 -1.70 2.34
N GLN A 64 1.93 -1.16 1.82
CA GLN A 64 2.71 -1.80 0.77
C GLN A 64 3.14 -3.21 1.19
N ALA A 65 2.72 -4.24 0.43
CA ALA A 65 3.03 -5.63 0.72
C ALA A 65 4.24 -6.16 -0.06
N TYR A 66 4.63 -5.51 -1.16
CA TYR A 66 5.68 -5.96 -2.06
C TYR A 66 6.78 -4.92 -2.20
N ASP A 67 8.01 -5.37 -2.47
CA ASP A 67 9.10 -4.47 -2.81
C ASP A 67 8.79 -3.77 -4.15
N TYR A 68 9.10 -2.46 -4.24
CA TYR A 68 8.86 -1.61 -5.42
C TYR A 68 7.37 -1.41 -5.81
N SER A 69 6.43 -1.71 -4.93
CA SER A 69 4.99 -1.56 -5.19
C SER A 69 4.36 -0.30 -4.60
N CYS A 70 5.16 0.70 -4.22
CA CYS A 70 4.65 1.96 -3.67
C CYS A 70 3.56 2.61 -4.55
N GLY A 71 3.71 2.50 -5.87
CA GLY A 71 2.73 3.02 -6.81
C GLY A 71 1.41 2.26 -6.77
N SER A 72 1.41 0.93 -6.63
CA SER A 72 0.19 0.15 -6.51
C SER A 72 -0.50 0.37 -5.17
N ALA A 73 0.24 0.42 -4.07
CA ALA A 73 -0.31 0.71 -2.74
C ALA A 73 -0.96 2.11 -2.68
N ALA A 74 -0.29 3.14 -3.23
CA ALA A 74 -0.84 4.48 -3.34
C ALA A 74 -2.11 4.51 -4.20
N LEU A 75 -2.11 3.83 -5.35
CA LEU A 75 -3.26 3.75 -6.25
C LEU A 75 -4.45 3.06 -5.57
N VAL A 76 -4.23 1.89 -4.96
CA VAL A 76 -5.27 1.13 -4.26
C VAL A 76 -5.82 1.91 -3.06
N THR A 77 -4.96 2.65 -2.35
CA THR A 77 -5.40 3.55 -1.28
C THR A 77 -6.42 4.57 -1.80
N VAL A 78 -6.17 5.16 -2.98
CA VAL A 78 -7.10 6.12 -3.60
C VAL A 78 -8.37 5.41 -4.07
N ILE A 79 -8.26 4.28 -4.77
CA ILE A 79 -9.40 3.52 -5.30
C ILE A 79 -10.34 3.12 -4.16
N ASN A 80 -9.82 2.50 -3.11
CA ASN A 80 -10.64 1.97 -2.02
C ASN A 80 -11.22 3.10 -1.14
N SER A 81 -10.40 4.13 -0.83
CA SER A 81 -10.82 5.18 0.11
C SER A 81 -11.68 6.27 -0.51
N TYR A 82 -11.54 6.56 -1.80
CA TYR A 82 -12.21 7.69 -2.45
C TYR A 82 -13.18 7.28 -3.56
N LEU A 83 -12.91 6.20 -4.28
CA LEU A 83 -13.83 5.69 -5.29
C LEU A 83 -14.80 4.64 -4.71
N GLY A 84 -14.50 4.09 -3.54
CA GLY A 84 -15.31 3.05 -2.91
C GLY A 84 -15.30 1.71 -3.66
N ILE A 85 -14.29 1.48 -4.49
CA ILE A 85 -14.10 0.23 -5.21
C ILE A 85 -13.11 -0.62 -4.41
N ASP A 86 -13.49 -1.84 -4.06
CA ASP A 86 -12.64 -2.76 -3.30
C ASP A 86 -11.69 -3.50 -4.24
N VAL A 87 -10.42 -3.11 -4.23
CA VAL A 87 -9.35 -3.68 -5.06
C VAL A 87 -8.19 -4.06 -4.16
N SER A 88 -7.62 -5.26 -4.36
CA SER A 88 -6.39 -5.63 -3.68
C SER A 88 -5.16 -5.04 -4.38
N GLU A 89 -4.05 -4.87 -3.63
CA GLU A 89 -2.80 -4.42 -4.22
C GLU A 89 -2.31 -5.36 -5.33
N LYS A 90 -2.51 -6.66 -5.15
CA LYS A 90 -2.17 -7.68 -6.15
C LYS A 90 -2.95 -7.49 -7.44
N ASP A 91 -4.28 -7.32 -7.36
CA ASP A 91 -5.13 -7.12 -8.54
C ASP A 91 -4.74 -5.85 -9.30
N ALA A 92 -4.42 -4.77 -8.57
CA ALA A 92 -3.94 -3.53 -9.17
C ALA A 92 -2.59 -3.72 -9.88
N MET A 93 -1.66 -4.46 -9.27
CA MET A 93 -0.37 -4.78 -9.89
C MET A 93 -0.55 -5.61 -11.17
N GLU A 94 -1.35 -6.66 -11.12
CA GLU A 94 -1.66 -7.51 -12.28
C GLU A 94 -2.37 -6.70 -13.38
N GLY A 95 -3.33 -5.87 -13.02
CA GLY A 95 -4.01 -4.99 -13.94
C GLY A 95 -3.10 -3.95 -14.60
N MET A 96 -2.22 -3.32 -13.84
CA MET A 96 -1.22 -2.39 -14.41
C MET A 96 -0.19 -3.11 -15.29
N MET A 97 0.18 -4.35 -14.96
CA MET A 97 1.05 -5.17 -15.82
C MET A 97 0.38 -5.58 -17.12
N ALA A 98 -0.93 -5.81 -17.09
CA ALA A 98 -1.70 -6.22 -18.27
C ALA A 98 -1.99 -5.05 -19.23
N HIS A 99 -2.27 -3.87 -18.68
CA HIS A 99 -2.68 -2.68 -19.46
C HIS A 99 -1.59 -1.61 -19.61
N GLY A 100 -0.49 -1.74 -18.87
CA GLY A 100 0.67 -0.85 -18.92
C GLY A 100 1.73 -1.30 -19.94
N GLU A 101 2.85 -0.60 -19.91
CA GLU A 101 4.02 -0.93 -20.72
C GLU A 101 4.93 -1.92 -19.96
N ARG A 102 4.58 -3.21 -20.03
CA ARG A 102 5.19 -4.29 -19.23
C ARG A 102 6.73 -4.26 -19.22
N GLU A 103 7.34 -4.12 -20.38
CA GLU A 103 8.81 -4.07 -20.50
C GLU A 103 9.41 -2.89 -19.72
N LYS A 104 8.77 -1.73 -19.82
CA LYS A 104 9.20 -0.54 -19.09
C LYS A 104 8.94 -0.66 -17.59
N ILE A 105 7.85 -1.30 -17.19
CA ILE A 105 7.54 -1.57 -15.77
C ILE A 105 8.63 -2.46 -15.17
N VAL A 106 8.98 -3.55 -15.86
CA VAL A 106 10.04 -4.48 -15.43
C VAL A 106 11.40 -3.79 -15.38
N ALA A 107 11.77 -3.03 -16.43
CA ALA A 107 13.04 -2.33 -16.49
C ALA A 107 13.19 -1.26 -15.40
N ARG A 108 12.12 -0.55 -15.05
CA ARG A 108 12.09 0.45 -13.96
C ARG A 108 11.97 -0.17 -12.58
N ARG A 109 11.56 -1.42 -12.50
CA ARG A 109 11.15 -2.08 -11.25
C ARG A 109 10.04 -1.31 -10.52
N GLY A 110 9.03 -0.86 -11.27
CA GLY A 110 7.92 -0.10 -10.67
C GLY A 110 6.96 0.47 -11.69
N PHE A 111 5.81 0.90 -11.21
CA PHE A 111 4.74 1.47 -12.02
C PHE A 111 4.93 2.97 -12.22
N SER A 112 4.38 3.50 -13.29
CA SER A 112 4.32 4.93 -13.58
C SER A 112 2.91 5.46 -13.39
N LEU A 113 2.76 6.77 -13.29
CA LEU A 113 1.44 7.43 -13.29
C LEU A 113 0.62 7.09 -14.55
N LEU A 114 1.29 6.83 -15.69
CA LEU A 114 0.60 6.42 -16.90
C LEU A 114 0.04 5.00 -16.79
N ASP A 115 0.77 4.08 -16.17
CA ASP A 115 0.30 2.71 -15.93
C ASP A 115 -0.91 2.74 -14.98
N MET A 116 -0.86 3.58 -13.94
CA MET A 116 -1.97 3.81 -13.02
C MET A 116 -3.20 4.37 -13.74
N LYS A 117 -3.01 5.37 -14.61
CA LYS A 117 -4.08 5.98 -15.41
C LYS A 117 -4.77 4.95 -16.31
N ARG A 118 -3.98 4.11 -16.99
CA ARG A 118 -4.50 3.06 -17.86
C ARG A 118 -5.33 2.04 -17.08
N TYR A 119 -4.84 1.63 -15.92
CA TYR A 119 -5.57 0.71 -15.07
C TYR A 119 -6.86 1.33 -14.52
N LEU A 120 -6.83 2.58 -14.05
CA LEU A 120 -8.04 3.29 -13.61
C LEU A 120 -9.12 3.32 -14.69
N ALA A 121 -8.74 3.53 -15.94
CA ALA A 121 -9.67 3.52 -17.06
C ALA A 121 -10.39 2.17 -17.23
N THR A 122 -9.74 1.05 -16.91
CA THR A 122 -10.38 -0.28 -16.93
C THR A 122 -11.43 -0.45 -15.84
N LEU A 123 -11.34 0.30 -14.76
CA LEU A 123 -12.31 0.33 -13.67
C LEU A 123 -13.43 1.35 -13.90
N GLY A 124 -13.45 2.01 -15.07
CA GLY A 124 -14.42 3.06 -15.39
C GLY A 124 -14.15 4.39 -14.68
N ALA A 125 -12.96 4.56 -14.10
CA ALA A 125 -12.55 5.79 -13.44
C ALA A 125 -11.56 6.59 -14.30
N GLU A 126 -11.59 7.91 -14.19
CA GLU A 126 -10.71 8.79 -14.92
C GLU A 126 -9.62 9.36 -14.00
N GLY A 127 -8.36 9.22 -14.44
CA GLY A 127 -7.20 9.83 -13.80
C GLY A 127 -6.56 10.85 -14.73
N ASN A 128 -6.33 12.06 -14.25
CA ASN A 128 -5.65 13.11 -15.00
C ASN A 128 -4.30 13.42 -14.35
N GLY A 129 -3.25 13.49 -15.18
CA GLY A 129 -1.91 13.87 -14.75
C GLY A 129 -1.59 15.29 -15.20
N PHE A 130 -1.05 16.10 -14.30
CA PHE A 130 -0.58 17.45 -14.60
C PHE A 130 0.68 17.78 -13.79
N ARG A 131 1.38 18.81 -14.22
CA ARG A 131 2.46 19.40 -13.43
C ARG A 131 1.88 20.59 -12.68
N GLY A 132 2.17 20.66 -11.39
CA GLY A 132 1.72 21.74 -10.53
C GLY A 132 2.80 22.16 -9.54
N THR A 133 2.55 23.25 -8.87
CA THR A 133 3.29 23.75 -7.71
C THR A 133 2.64 23.27 -6.41
N ILE A 134 3.26 23.57 -5.28
CA ILE A 134 2.63 23.31 -3.96
C ILE A 134 1.35 24.13 -3.78
N ALA A 135 1.30 25.34 -4.33
CA ALA A 135 0.08 26.16 -4.30
C ALA A 135 -1.08 25.51 -5.08
N ASP A 136 -0.79 24.91 -6.25
CA ASP A 136 -1.80 24.18 -7.00
C ASP A 136 -2.30 22.94 -6.22
N LEU A 137 -1.42 22.28 -5.45
CA LEU A 137 -1.82 21.18 -4.57
C LEU A 137 -2.70 21.64 -3.41
N GLU A 138 -2.50 22.85 -2.89
CA GLU A 138 -3.32 23.41 -1.81
C GLU A 138 -4.76 23.66 -2.26
N GLU A 139 -4.94 24.01 -3.53
CA GLU A 139 -6.26 24.23 -4.12
C GLU A 139 -6.99 22.94 -4.49
N LEU A 140 -6.26 21.80 -4.55
CA LEU A 140 -6.85 20.51 -4.87
C LEU A 140 -7.82 20.05 -3.78
N LYS A 141 -9.06 19.77 -4.19
CA LYS A 141 -10.13 19.24 -3.33
C LYS A 141 -10.31 17.71 -3.47
N VAL A 142 -9.45 17.10 -4.25
CA VAL A 142 -9.47 15.65 -4.54
C VAL A 142 -8.12 15.04 -4.19
N PRO A 143 -8.05 13.74 -3.87
CA PRO A 143 -6.78 13.10 -3.59
C PRO A 143 -5.89 13.10 -4.83
N ALA A 144 -4.59 13.21 -4.62
CA ALA A 144 -3.61 13.12 -5.68
C ALA A 144 -2.50 12.14 -5.30
N ILE A 145 -2.02 11.38 -6.28
CA ILE A 145 -0.82 10.57 -6.14
C ILE A 145 0.35 11.41 -6.61
N VAL A 146 1.31 11.64 -5.72
CA VAL A 146 2.44 12.53 -5.96
C VAL A 146 3.74 11.71 -5.91
N PRO A 147 4.58 11.77 -6.95
CA PRO A 147 5.92 11.24 -6.87
C PRO A 147 6.80 12.18 -6.04
N ILE A 148 7.49 11.62 -5.07
CA ILE A 148 8.48 12.33 -4.26
C ILE A 148 9.86 11.69 -4.45
N ASP A 149 10.91 12.46 -4.20
CA ASP A 149 12.25 11.94 -4.07
C ASP A 149 12.62 11.95 -2.58
N TYR A 150 12.79 10.77 -2.03
CA TYR A 150 13.17 10.59 -0.63
C TYR A 150 14.53 9.89 -0.56
N ALA A 151 15.54 10.62 -0.14
CA ALA A 151 16.92 10.12 -0.03
C ALA A 151 17.46 9.45 -1.31
N GLY A 152 17.11 9.98 -2.49
CA GLY A 152 17.50 9.46 -3.80
C GLY A 152 16.62 8.32 -4.34
N PHE A 153 15.58 7.95 -3.62
CA PHE A 153 14.59 6.97 -4.06
C PHE A 153 13.29 7.65 -4.51
N LYS A 154 12.85 7.34 -5.71
CA LYS A 154 11.55 7.78 -6.21
C LYS A 154 10.46 6.96 -5.53
N HIS A 155 9.54 7.65 -4.90
CA HIS A 155 8.47 7.06 -4.12
C HIS A 155 7.14 7.73 -4.42
N PHE A 156 6.03 6.98 -4.36
CA PHE A 156 4.70 7.51 -4.55
C PHE A 156 3.98 7.60 -3.21
N VAL A 157 3.39 8.74 -2.96
CA VAL A 157 2.56 8.98 -1.78
C VAL A 157 1.20 9.52 -2.20
N VAL A 158 0.19 9.31 -1.36
CA VAL A 158 -1.12 9.92 -1.56
C VAL A 158 -1.16 11.25 -0.82
N PHE A 159 -1.26 12.35 -1.55
CA PHE A 159 -1.47 13.68 -0.98
C PHE A 159 -2.88 13.78 -0.40
N ARG A 160 -2.99 14.22 0.85
CA ARG A 160 -4.26 14.34 1.60
C ARG A 160 -4.65 15.78 1.93
N GLY A 161 -3.74 16.70 1.80
CA GLY A 161 -4.00 18.13 2.05
C GLY A 161 -2.83 18.86 2.71
N ILE A 162 -3.03 20.16 2.88
CA ILE A 162 -2.11 21.06 3.57
C ILE A 162 -2.86 21.70 4.74
N ARG A 163 -2.22 21.75 5.91
CA ARG A 163 -2.74 22.45 7.09
C ARG A 163 -1.58 23.02 7.88
N ASP A 164 -1.67 24.29 8.27
CA ASP A 164 -0.67 24.99 9.06
C ASP A 164 0.74 24.89 8.47
N GLY A 165 0.85 25.06 7.14
CA GLY A 165 2.10 24.96 6.40
C GLY A 165 2.71 23.54 6.35
N LYS A 166 1.99 22.51 6.77
CA LYS A 166 2.41 21.10 6.73
C LYS A 166 1.62 20.33 5.69
N ILE A 167 2.35 19.54 4.90
CA ILE A 167 1.77 18.63 3.91
C ILE A 167 1.45 17.30 4.58
N PHE A 168 0.22 16.84 4.43
CA PHE A 168 -0.22 15.55 4.92
C PHE A 168 -0.26 14.56 3.76
N VAL A 169 0.44 13.45 3.95
CA VAL A 169 0.49 12.35 2.97
C VAL A 169 0.12 11.03 3.64
N ALA A 170 -0.35 10.09 2.83
CA ALA A 170 -0.48 8.69 3.20
C ALA A 170 0.61 7.89 2.47
N ASP A 171 1.34 7.10 3.26
CA ASP A 171 2.47 6.29 2.86
C ASP A 171 2.45 4.96 3.62
#